data_7f11d1a386f87c46e43abdeb6c486703
#
_entry.id   7f11d1a386f87c46e43abdeb6c486703
#
_cell.length_a   1.000
_cell.length_b   1.000
_cell.length_c   1.000
_cell.angle_alpha   90.00
_cell.angle_beta   90.00
_cell.angle_gamma   90.00
#
_symmetry.space_group_name_H-M   'P 1'
#
loop_
_entity.id
_entity.type
_entity.pdbx_description
1 polymer ?
#
loop_
_entity_poly.entity_id
_entity_poly.type
_entity_poly.pdbx_seq_one_letter_code
_entity_poly.pdbx_strand_id
1 'polypeptide(L)'
;NKGWTIVRSVLHNERIGQPRYMLSMRVLEHAMGLLVARGEDTELARARAVQAQAGLEAARYLALGVIDRRAKKLPVDTSTNIARYALVTADRLVADFLCDFLHDDVTADIDPLISVGFRRTGSTGLAAGSAEIQLNLISKHHLQLPAVA
;
A
#
# COMPACT_ATOMS: atom_id res chain seq x y z
N ASN A 1 3.33 33.12 9.91
CA ASN A 1 4.21 31.98 9.62
C ASN A 1 3.42 30.88 8.89
N LYS A 2 3.46 30.87 7.53
CA LYS A 2 2.65 29.95 6.69
C LYS A 2 3.34 28.65 6.33
N GLY A 3 4.57 28.42 6.81
CA GLY A 3 5.39 27.25 6.42
C GLY A 3 4.70 25.91 6.71
N TRP A 4 4.09 25.77 7.90
CA TRP A 4 3.38 24.55 8.26
C TRP A 4 2.16 24.25 7.38
N THR A 5 1.45 25.29 6.95
CA THR A 5 0.32 25.15 6.01
C THR A 5 0.79 24.61 4.66
N ILE A 6 1.93 25.11 4.16
CA ILE A 6 2.53 24.64 2.91
C ILE A 6 2.95 23.17 3.04
N VAL A 7 3.68 22.80 4.10
CA VAL A 7 4.09 21.41 4.36
C VAL A 7 2.88 20.47 4.39
N ARG A 8 1.81 20.85 5.10
CA ARG A 8 0.58 20.03 5.15
C ARG A 8 -0.07 19.86 3.78
N SER A 9 -0.07 20.90 2.95
CA SER A 9 -0.61 20.83 1.59
C SER A 9 0.21 19.90 0.71
N VAL A 10 1.54 19.97 0.77
CA VAL A 10 2.45 19.07 0.04
C VAL A 10 2.22 17.62 0.47
N LEU A 11 2.25 17.35 1.78
CA LEU A 11 2.02 16.00 2.31
C LEU A 11 0.63 15.45 1.94
N HIS A 12 -0.40 16.31 1.91
CA HIS A 12 -1.73 15.90 1.49
C HIS A 12 -1.76 15.44 0.03
N ASN A 13 -1.05 16.15 -0.84
CA ASN A 13 -0.94 15.78 -2.26
C ASN A 13 -0.09 14.52 -2.46
N GLU A 14 0.99 14.38 -1.72
CA GLU A 14 1.91 13.26 -1.80
C GLU A 14 1.29 11.94 -1.31
N ARG A 15 0.33 11.98 -0.38
CA ARG A 15 -0.34 10.78 0.18
C ARG A 15 -1.10 9.96 -0.85
N ILE A 16 -1.62 10.54 -1.93
CA ILE A 16 -2.22 9.78 -3.02
C ILE A 16 -1.14 9.13 -3.88
N GLY A 17 0.08 9.37 -3.49
CA GLY A 17 1.27 9.03 -4.18
C GLY A 17 1.08 7.93 -5.17
N GLN A 18 1.21 8.27 -6.41
CA GLN A 18 1.79 7.48 -7.45
C GLN A 18 1.33 6.01 -7.51
N PRO A 19 1.39 5.38 -8.63
CA PRO A 19 0.96 4.01 -8.86
C PRO A 19 1.84 2.98 -8.13
N ARG A 20 2.06 3.18 -6.83
CA ARG A 20 2.80 2.21 -5.99
C ARG A 20 2.12 0.87 -6.00
N TYR A 21 0.78 0.85 -5.96
CA TYR A 21 0.01 -0.38 -6.14
C TYR A 21 0.30 -1.07 -7.47
N MET A 22 0.61 -0.34 -8.54
CA MET A 22 0.97 -0.94 -9.83
C MET A 22 2.29 -1.71 -9.76
N LEU A 23 3.27 -1.18 -9.03
CA LEU A 23 4.52 -1.92 -8.82
C LEU A 23 4.28 -3.18 -8.01
N SER A 24 3.53 -3.06 -6.91
CA SER A 24 3.21 -4.20 -6.03
C SER A 24 2.38 -5.26 -6.75
N MET A 25 1.46 -4.87 -7.65
CA MET A 25 0.75 -5.79 -8.55
C MET A 25 1.71 -6.54 -9.48
N ARG A 26 2.64 -5.83 -10.11
CA ARG A 26 3.64 -6.45 -11.00
C ARG A 26 4.57 -7.40 -10.25
N VAL A 27 4.97 -7.02 -9.02
CA VAL A 27 5.79 -7.88 -8.16
C VAL A 27 5.03 -9.16 -7.81
N LEU A 28 3.76 -9.05 -7.41
CA LEU A 28 2.93 -10.20 -7.07
C LEU A 28 2.68 -11.12 -8.29
N GLU A 29 2.39 -10.55 -9.45
CA GLU A 29 2.22 -11.29 -10.70
C GLU A 29 3.50 -12.05 -11.09
N HIS A 30 4.65 -11.37 -11.03
CA HIS A 30 5.94 -11.98 -11.29
C HIS A 30 6.26 -13.09 -10.30
N ALA A 31 6.02 -12.86 -9.01
CA ALA A 31 6.21 -13.84 -7.95
C ALA A 31 5.39 -15.12 -8.18
N MET A 32 4.11 -14.96 -8.54
CA MET A 32 3.27 -16.13 -8.90
C MET A 32 3.78 -16.83 -10.15
N GLY A 33 4.26 -16.09 -11.16
CA GLY A 33 4.87 -16.68 -12.34
C GLY A 33 6.09 -17.54 -12.02
N LEU A 34 6.94 -17.09 -11.08
CA LEU A 34 8.10 -17.86 -10.60
C LEU A 34 7.67 -19.15 -9.90
N LEU A 35 6.68 -19.08 -9.00
CA LEU A 35 6.16 -20.25 -8.30
C LEU A 35 5.56 -21.28 -9.26
N VAL A 36 4.79 -20.84 -10.25
CA VAL A 36 4.26 -21.72 -11.30
C VAL A 36 5.38 -22.38 -12.10
N ALA A 37 6.38 -21.61 -12.51
CA ALA A 37 7.52 -22.14 -13.29
C ALA A 37 8.34 -23.16 -12.50
N ARG A 38 8.37 -23.07 -11.17
CA ARG A 38 9.06 -24.00 -10.26
C ARG A 38 8.19 -25.19 -9.82
N GLY A 39 6.88 -25.18 -10.12
CA GLY A 39 5.93 -26.17 -9.62
C GLY A 39 5.64 -26.03 -8.11
N GLU A 40 5.83 -24.83 -7.55
CA GLU A 40 5.68 -24.49 -6.13
C GLU A 40 4.39 -23.71 -5.83
N ASP A 41 3.52 -23.54 -6.82
CA ASP A 41 2.27 -22.78 -6.76
C ASP A 41 1.16 -23.54 -6.01
N THR A 42 1.39 -23.81 -4.74
CA THR A 42 0.46 -24.53 -3.87
C THR A 42 -0.89 -23.82 -3.74
N GLU A 43 -1.92 -24.54 -3.27
CA GLU A 43 -3.23 -23.94 -2.97
C GLU A 43 -3.12 -22.78 -1.98
N LEU A 44 -2.27 -22.93 -0.96
CA LEU A 44 -2.01 -21.86 0.02
C LEU A 44 -1.36 -20.64 -0.64
N ALA A 45 -0.36 -20.84 -1.51
CA ALA A 45 0.28 -19.75 -2.24
C ALA A 45 -0.74 -18.98 -3.09
N ARG A 46 -1.58 -19.70 -3.84
CA ARG A 46 -2.65 -19.09 -4.64
C ARG A 46 -3.66 -18.31 -3.79
N ALA A 47 -4.08 -18.87 -2.65
CA ALA A 47 -5.01 -18.19 -1.75
C ALA A 47 -4.41 -16.90 -1.17
N ARG A 48 -3.15 -16.92 -0.76
CA ARG A 48 -2.42 -15.74 -0.26
C ARG A 48 -2.21 -14.69 -1.36
N ALA A 49 -1.88 -15.11 -2.57
CA ALA A 49 -1.76 -14.21 -3.71
C ALA A 49 -3.09 -13.51 -4.03
N VAL A 50 -4.20 -14.24 -4.02
CA VAL A 50 -5.55 -13.67 -4.23
C VAL A 50 -5.89 -12.66 -3.13
N GLN A 51 -5.56 -12.95 -1.87
CA GLN A 51 -5.76 -12.02 -0.76
C GLN A 51 -4.95 -10.71 -0.96
N ALA A 52 -3.68 -10.82 -1.33
CA ALA A 52 -2.84 -9.66 -1.62
C ALA A 52 -3.37 -8.87 -2.83
N GLN A 53 -3.76 -9.56 -3.91
CA GLN A 53 -4.35 -8.93 -5.10
C GLN A 53 -5.64 -8.17 -4.77
N ALA A 54 -6.53 -8.76 -3.98
CA ALA A 54 -7.76 -8.08 -3.56
C ALA A 54 -7.48 -6.81 -2.75
N GLY A 55 -6.47 -6.84 -1.86
CA GLY A 55 -6.01 -5.67 -1.12
C GLY A 55 -5.47 -4.56 -2.04
N LEU A 56 -4.66 -4.93 -3.04
CA LEU A 56 -4.11 -3.99 -4.02
C LEU A 56 -5.21 -3.37 -4.90
N GLU A 57 -6.18 -4.15 -5.35
CA GLU A 57 -7.32 -3.64 -6.11
C GLU A 57 -8.17 -2.68 -5.26
N ALA A 58 -8.44 -3.01 -4.00
CA ALA A 58 -9.14 -2.10 -3.09
C ALA A 58 -8.38 -0.78 -2.91
N ALA A 59 -7.06 -0.83 -2.70
CA ALA A 59 -6.21 0.37 -2.60
C ALA A 59 -6.24 1.18 -3.90
N ARG A 60 -6.23 0.53 -5.07
CA ARG A 60 -6.34 1.18 -6.38
C ARG A 60 -7.66 1.94 -6.52
N TYR A 61 -8.79 1.31 -6.23
CA TYR A 61 -10.10 1.97 -6.33
C TYR A 61 -10.24 3.13 -5.37
N LEU A 62 -9.74 3.00 -4.13
CA LEU A 62 -9.74 4.10 -3.18
C LEU A 62 -8.87 5.28 -3.66
N ALA A 63 -7.69 5.00 -4.23
CA ALA A 63 -6.84 6.04 -4.79
C ALA A 63 -7.49 6.75 -5.99
N LEU A 64 -8.13 6.01 -6.90
CA LEU A 64 -8.90 6.58 -8.01
C LEU A 64 -10.06 7.44 -7.52
N GLY A 65 -10.77 7.00 -6.48
CA GLY A 65 -11.83 7.79 -5.85
C GLY A 65 -11.33 9.12 -5.30
N VAL A 66 -10.13 9.15 -4.70
CA VAL A 66 -9.51 10.40 -4.24
C VAL A 66 -9.14 11.31 -5.41
N ILE A 67 -8.61 10.76 -6.50
CA ILE A 67 -8.27 11.51 -7.71
C ILE A 67 -9.54 12.13 -8.32
N ASP A 68 -10.61 11.37 -8.45
CA ASP A 68 -11.90 11.84 -8.96
C ASP A 68 -12.46 12.99 -8.11
N ARG A 69 -12.46 12.84 -6.78
CA ARG A 69 -12.86 13.93 -5.86
C ARG A 69 -12.06 15.19 -6.06
N ARG A 70 -10.74 15.09 -6.27
CA ARG A 70 -9.88 16.24 -6.54
C ARG A 70 -10.18 16.87 -7.88
N ALA A 71 -10.38 16.07 -8.92
CA ALA A 71 -10.76 16.57 -10.25
C ALA A 71 -12.09 17.35 -10.20
N LYS A 72 -13.02 16.92 -9.38
CA LYS A 72 -14.30 17.59 -9.11
C LYS A 72 -14.21 18.75 -8.11
N LYS A 73 -13.02 19.08 -7.62
CA LYS A 73 -12.77 20.15 -6.63
C LYS A 73 -13.64 20.01 -5.36
N LEU A 74 -13.95 18.78 -4.96
CA LEU A 74 -14.70 18.51 -3.73
C LEU A 74 -13.85 18.85 -2.50
N PRO A 75 -14.48 19.19 -1.36
CA PRO A 75 -13.77 19.46 -0.12
C PRO A 75 -12.83 18.32 0.28
N VAL A 76 -11.70 18.71 0.88
CA VAL A 76 -10.74 17.76 1.44
C VAL A 76 -11.37 17.02 2.61
N ASP A 77 -11.27 15.68 2.58
CA ASP A 77 -11.75 14.80 3.62
C ASP A 77 -10.72 13.71 3.97
N THR A 78 -11.13 12.71 4.72
CA THR A 78 -10.28 11.59 5.15
C THR A 78 -10.07 10.51 4.09
N SER A 79 -10.68 10.61 2.91
CA SER A 79 -10.55 9.60 1.84
C SER A 79 -9.09 9.32 1.47
N THR A 80 -8.26 10.38 1.45
CA THR A 80 -6.81 10.26 1.21
C THR A 80 -6.11 9.40 2.29
N ASN A 81 -6.52 9.55 3.55
CA ASN A 81 -5.97 8.79 4.67
C ASN A 81 -6.37 7.32 4.57
N ILE A 82 -7.64 7.06 4.21
CA ILE A 82 -8.18 5.71 4.01
C ILE A 82 -7.45 5.01 2.84
N ALA A 83 -7.33 5.68 1.68
CA ALA A 83 -6.62 5.15 0.53
C ALA A 83 -5.14 4.86 0.86
N ARG A 84 -4.49 5.75 1.62
CA ARG A 84 -3.11 5.55 2.06
C ARG A 84 -2.96 4.36 2.98
N TYR A 85 -3.85 4.20 3.96
CA TYR A 85 -3.84 3.07 4.87
C TYR A 85 -4.08 1.74 4.14
N ALA A 86 -5.05 1.71 3.22
CA ALA A 86 -5.32 0.55 2.39
C ALA A 86 -4.09 0.12 1.57
N LEU A 87 -3.35 1.08 0.98
CA LEU A 87 -2.12 0.79 0.25
C LEU A 87 -1.04 0.18 1.15
N VAL A 88 -0.83 0.75 2.34
CA VAL A 88 0.16 0.20 3.29
C VAL A 88 -0.19 -1.22 3.70
N THR A 89 -1.47 -1.49 3.94
CA THR A 89 -1.95 -2.83 4.31
C THR A 89 -1.76 -3.83 3.15
N ALA A 90 -2.08 -3.41 1.92
CA ALA A 90 -1.90 -4.25 0.74
C ALA A 90 -0.41 -4.55 0.48
N ASP A 91 0.46 -3.57 0.61
CA ASP A 91 1.91 -3.78 0.46
C ASP A 91 2.46 -4.76 1.51
N ARG A 92 1.93 -4.75 2.74
CA ARG A 92 2.29 -5.75 3.76
C ARG A 92 1.89 -7.16 3.34
N LEU A 93 0.68 -7.33 2.79
CA LEU A 93 0.25 -8.64 2.30
C LEU A 93 1.16 -9.17 1.18
N VAL A 94 1.65 -8.28 0.30
CA VAL A 94 2.65 -8.65 -0.71
C VAL A 94 3.98 -9.02 -0.06
N ALA A 95 4.45 -8.24 0.92
CA ALA A 95 5.70 -8.54 1.61
C ALA A 95 5.65 -9.90 2.33
N ASP A 96 4.56 -10.15 3.06
CA ASP A 96 4.33 -11.43 3.75
C ASP A 96 4.31 -12.59 2.76
N PHE A 97 3.61 -12.41 1.62
CA PHE A 97 3.61 -13.40 0.54
C PHE A 97 5.02 -13.70 0.01
N LEU A 98 5.83 -12.67 -0.24
CA LEU A 98 7.20 -12.85 -0.74
C LEU A 98 8.08 -13.57 0.31
N CYS A 99 7.93 -13.26 1.58
CA CYS A 99 8.66 -13.93 2.66
C CYS A 99 8.25 -15.40 2.81
N ASP A 100 6.95 -15.67 2.70
CA ASP A 100 6.43 -17.02 2.92
C ASP A 100 6.78 -18.00 1.78
N PHE A 101 6.85 -17.51 0.54
CA PHE A 101 6.95 -18.37 -0.64
C PHE A 101 8.19 -18.15 -1.52
N LEU A 102 8.90 -17.02 -1.34
CA LEU A 102 10.07 -16.64 -2.14
C LEU A 102 11.21 -16.14 -1.25
N HIS A 103 11.36 -16.75 -0.07
CA HIS A 103 12.33 -16.33 0.93
C HIS A 103 13.76 -16.22 0.39
N ASP A 104 14.20 -17.21 -0.39
CA ASP A 104 15.56 -17.24 -0.96
C ASP A 104 15.74 -16.14 -2.01
N ASP A 105 14.74 -15.87 -2.84
CA ASP A 105 14.76 -14.78 -3.81
C ASP A 105 14.87 -13.41 -3.13
N VAL A 106 14.22 -13.25 -1.98
CA VAL A 106 14.27 -12.03 -1.16
C VAL A 106 15.63 -11.86 -0.49
N THR A 107 16.13 -12.92 0.16
CA THR A 107 17.31 -12.84 1.04
C THR A 107 18.63 -12.92 0.29
N ALA A 108 18.72 -13.74 -0.74
CA ALA A 108 19.92 -13.92 -1.55
C ALA A 108 19.97 -13.00 -2.80
N ASP A 109 18.97 -12.10 -2.96
CA ASP A 109 18.87 -11.16 -4.10
C ASP A 109 18.91 -11.86 -5.46
N ILE A 110 18.31 -13.07 -5.55
CA ILE A 110 18.33 -13.90 -6.75
C ILE A 110 17.53 -13.25 -7.86
N ASP A 111 16.32 -12.77 -7.54
CA ASP A 111 15.48 -12.05 -8.48
C ASP A 111 15.41 -10.56 -8.10
N PRO A 112 15.94 -9.66 -8.98
CA PRO A 112 15.96 -8.22 -8.66
C PRO A 112 14.58 -7.59 -8.50
N LEU A 113 13.54 -8.08 -9.19
CA LEU A 113 12.19 -7.52 -9.04
C LEU A 113 11.57 -7.92 -7.70
N ILE A 114 11.78 -9.16 -7.27
CA ILE A 114 11.32 -9.65 -5.97
C ILE A 114 12.02 -8.90 -4.84
N SER A 115 13.34 -8.84 -4.85
CA SER A 115 14.11 -8.23 -3.77
C SER A 115 13.91 -6.70 -3.70
N VAL A 116 13.83 -6.00 -4.82
CA VAL A 116 13.48 -4.58 -4.86
C VAL A 116 12.03 -4.36 -4.41
N GLY A 117 11.11 -5.19 -4.87
CA GLY A 117 9.71 -5.17 -4.46
C GLY A 117 9.58 -5.26 -2.94
N PHE A 118 10.19 -6.27 -2.34
CA PHE A 118 10.21 -6.48 -0.90
C PHE A 118 10.79 -5.28 -0.13
N ARG A 119 11.99 -4.81 -0.49
CA ARG A 119 12.61 -3.65 0.18
C ARG A 119 11.77 -2.38 0.14
N ARG A 120 10.94 -2.20 -0.90
CA ARG A 120 10.04 -1.04 -1.02
C ARG A 120 8.84 -1.10 -0.09
N THR A 121 8.35 -2.28 0.26
CA THR A 121 7.18 -2.40 1.15
C THR A 121 7.43 -1.78 2.52
N GLY A 122 8.65 -1.94 3.07
CA GLY A 122 9.03 -1.31 4.34
C GLY A 122 8.96 0.21 4.32
N SER A 123 9.37 0.85 3.21
CA SER A 123 9.32 2.31 3.07
C SER A 123 7.91 2.84 2.90
N THR A 124 6.99 2.05 2.35
CA THR A 124 5.59 2.46 2.13
C THR A 124 4.89 2.74 3.46
N GLY A 125 5.19 1.98 4.50
CA GLY A 125 4.60 2.16 5.83
C GLY A 125 5.04 3.43 6.56
N LEU A 126 6.15 4.05 6.15
CA LEU A 126 6.74 5.22 6.82
C LEU A 126 6.53 6.52 6.03
N ALA A 127 6.68 6.48 4.71
CA ALA A 127 6.61 7.66 3.86
C ALA A 127 5.21 8.30 3.88
N ALA A 128 5.12 9.62 3.73
CA ALA A 128 3.89 10.42 3.70
C ALA A 128 2.97 10.24 4.93
N GLY A 129 3.54 9.89 6.07
CA GLY A 129 2.86 9.63 7.34
C GLY A 129 2.60 8.13 7.55
N SER A 130 3.00 7.64 8.73
CA SER A 130 2.91 6.23 9.06
C SER A 130 1.46 5.73 9.10
N ALA A 131 1.30 4.40 9.07
CA ALA A 131 -0.01 3.75 9.14
C ALA A 131 -0.78 4.18 10.39
N GLU A 132 -0.10 4.31 11.53
CA GLU A 132 -0.66 4.73 12.81
C GLU A 132 -1.19 6.17 12.75
N ILE A 133 -0.44 7.08 12.10
CA ILE A 133 -0.89 8.46 11.88
C ILE A 133 -2.14 8.47 11.00
N GLN A 134 -2.19 7.63 9.94
CA GLN A 134 -3.38 7.54 9.10
C GLN A 134 -4.59 7.04 9.91
N LEU A 135 -4.42 5.99 10.72
CA LEU A 135 -5.47 5.47 11.60
C LEU A 135 -5.96 6.52 12.59
N ASN A 136 -5.06 7.26 13.24
CA ASN A 136 -5.44 8.34 14.15
C ASN A 136 -6.24 9.44 13.46
N LEU A 137 -5.88 9.80 12.23
CA LEU A 137 -6.62 10.80 11.45
C LEU A 137 -8.00 10.28 11.02
N ILE A 138 -8.10 9.01 10.64
CA ILE A 138 -9.36 8.34 10.29
C ILE A 138 -10.26 8.26 11.53
N SER A 139 -9.73 7.78 12.63
CA SER A 139 -10.44 7.69 13.92
C SER A 139 -11.03 9.04 14.33
N LYS A 140 -10.20 10.09 14.34
CA LYS A 140 -10.59 11.42 14.79
C LYS A 140 -11.55 12.13 13.83
N HIS A 141 -11.31 12.07 12.52
CA HIS A 141 -11.99 12.94 11.55
C HIS A 141 -13.04 12.22 10.71
N HIS A 142 -13.00 10.90 10.62
CA HIS A 142 -13.99 10.09 9.89
C HIS A 142 -14.96 9.40 10.84
N LEU A 143 -14.43 8.68 11.82
CA LEU A 143 -15.23 7.94 12.79
C LEU A 143 -15.67 8.80 13.99
N GLN A 144 -15.08 9.97 14.18
CA GLN A 144 -15.38 10.90 15.28
C GLN A 144 -15.30 10.23 16.66
N LEU A 145 -14.34 9.30 16.83
CA LEU A 145 -14.12 8.63 18.09
C LEU A 145 -13.57 9.60 19.14
N PRO A 146 -13.92 9.43 20.43
CA PRO A 146 -13.39 10.26 21.51
C PRO A 146 -11.87 10.11 21.59
N ALA A 147 -11.18 11.20 21.94
CA ALA A 147 -9.76 11.13 22.24
C ALA A 147 -9.54 10.24 23.47
N VAL A 148 -8.55 9.34 23.38
CA VAL A 148 -8.11 8.59 24.55
C VAL A 148 -7.43 9.59 25.49
N ALA A 149 -7.91 9.66 26.74
CA ALA A 149 -7.37 10.52 27.77
C ALA A 149 -5.96 10.11 28.17
#